data_0db240164569aec849e5aab94a15e886
#
_entry.id   0db240164569aec849e5aab94a15e886
#
_cell.length_a   1.000
_cell.length_b   1.000
_cell.length_c   1.000
_cell.angle_alpha   90.00
_cell.angle_beta   90.00
_cell.angle_gamma   90.00
#
_symmetry.space_group_name_H-M   'P 1'
#
loop_
_entity.id
_entity.type
_entity.pdbx_description
1 polymer ?
#
loop_
_entity_poly.entity_id
_entity_poly.type
_entity_poly.pdbx_seq_one_letter_code
_entity_poly.pdbx_strand_id
1 'polypeptide(L)'
;MITKEKAVAKEITDDFLDNIKELPAWVEIYKLNHWSPTQLNSMICLWAYKYLYLSQEERRDLPGNAKMFTGTCLGELLKLTFGKFEWKYIKGKGLTKESIPAQRKIFEKILEQGTDSCDAFNSYTPVDEEDKKVYEISRAGLAKSYQTLKDAMKEIALTGETECERSIALNLKNAVLPVTGRIDIENENAFVEFKTKHRKKNRPKKDGTSTYSLPNIKKGYMGWSDHILQVATYYFACNEKKKPHLLVMNEENYNIFTPENCDDLKPENLKLYLSKMDRVAQERELIMERHAGKSTWVEEISPDFTHFFWKGMGEHLDIAKKLWGLN
;
A
#
# COMPACT_ATOMS: atom_id res chain seq x y z
N MET A 1 9.99 -8.69 -15.10
CA MET A 1 11.06 -7.68 -15.23
C MET A 1 10.97 -6.79 -13.99
N ILE A 2 11.96 -6.86 -13.08
CA ILE A 2 12.01 -6.04 -11.86
C ILE A 2 12.18 -4.59 -12.31
N THR A 3 11.25 -3.70 -11.97
CA THR A 3 11.42 -2.26 -12.24
C THR A 3 12.67 -1.76 -11.50
N LYS A 4 13.36 -0.74 -12.02
CA LYS A 4 14.53 -0.15 -11.32
C LYS A 4 14.22 0.25 -9.87
N GLU A 5 12.97 0.62 -9.58
CA GLU A 5 12.51 0.96 -8.22
C GLU A 5 12.44 -0.27 -7.29
N LYS A 6 12.03 -1.42 -7.81
CA LYS A 6 12.15 -2.69 -7.06
C LYS A 6 13.61 -3.10 -6.88
N ALA A 7 14.49 -2.72 -7.82
CA ALA A 7 15.92 -2.93 -7.70
C ALA A 7 16.54 -2.04 -6.59
N VAL A 8 16.13 -0.78 -6.46
CA VAL A 8 16.63 0.13 -5.39
C VAL A 8 16.17 -0.36 -4.02
N ALA A 9 14.91 -0.77 -3.86
CA ALA A 9 14.42 -1.35 -2.60
C ALA A 9 15.15 -2.67 -2.29
N LYS A 10 15.48 -3.46 -3.30
CA LYS A 10 16.26 -4.67 -3.15
C LYS A 10 17.71 -4.35 -2.77
N GLU A 11 18.35 -3.37 -3.38
CA GLU A 11 19.69 -2.89 -3.01
C GLU A 11 19.75 -2.46 -1.55
N ILE A 12 18.86 -1.59 -1.09
CA ILE A 12 18.81 -1.15 0.31
C ILE A 12 18.63 -2.34 1.26
N THR A 13 17.81 -3.32 0.89
CA THR A 13 17.55 -4.50 1.71
C THR A 13 18.75 -5.46 1.69
N ASP A 14 19.36 -5.65 0.52
CA ASP A 14 20.53 -6.52 0.35
C ASP A 14 21.73 -5.95 1.12
N ASP A 15 22.03 -4.64 1.00
CA ASP A 15 23.08 -3.95 1.80
C ASP A 15 22.86 -4.10 3.31
N PHE A 16 21.59 -4.12 3.75
CA PHE A 16 21.26 -4.34 5.14
C PHE A 16 21.49 -5.80 5.56
N LEU A 17 21.05 -6.75 4.74
CA LEU A 17 21.19 -8.18 5.01
C LEU A 17 22.68 -8.62 4.98
N ASP A 18 23.49 -8.01 4.12
CA ASP A 18 24.94 -8.26 4.06
C ASP A 18 25.68 -7.88 5.36
N ASN A 19 25.09 -7.02 6.18
CA ASN A 19 25.62 -6.65 7.50
C ASN A 19 25.18 -7.61 8.62
N ILE A 20 24.25 -8.54 8.36
CA ILE A 20 23.85 -9.59 9.30
C ILE A 20 24.75 -10.80 9.07
N LYS A 21 25.63 -11.09 10.02
CA LYS A 21 26.66 -12.15 9.91
C LYS A 21 26.10 -13.56 9.63
N GLU A 22 24.88 -13.87 10.08
CA GLU A 22 24.19 -15.12 9.78
C GLU A 22 22.67 -14.86 9.76
N LEU A 23 22.08 -14.98 8.59
CA LEU A 23 20.62 -14.93 8.46
C LEU A 23 20.00 -16.25 8.97
N PRO A 24 18.90 -16.20 9.75
CA PRO A 24 18.19 -17.39 10.13
C PRO A 24 17.72 -18.20 8.92
N ALA A 25 17.77 -19.54 9.03
CA ALA A 25 17.38 -20.44 7.94
C ALA A 25 15.94 -20.20 7.41
N TRP A 26 15.04 -19.73 8.25
CA TRP A 26 13.67 -19.43 7.84
C TRP A 26 13.57 -18.31 6.81
N VAL A 27 14.53 -17.38 6.74
CA VAL A 27 14.59 -16.32 5.72
C VAL A 27 14.64 -16.93 4.31
N GLU A 28 15.50 -17.93 4.12
CA GLU A 28 15.60 -18.66 2.86
C GLU A 28 14.40 -19.56 2.59
N ILE A 29 13.88 -20.21 3.61
CA ILE A 29 12.72 -21.12 3.50
C ILE A 29 11.49 -20.34 3.01
N TYR A 30 11.18 -19.20 3.63
CA TYR A 30 9.98 -18.45 3.32
C TYR A 30 10.21 -17.35 2.27
N LYS A 31 11.44 -17.16 1.81
CA LYS A 31 11.82 -16.10 0.85
C LYS A 31 11.35 -14.74 1.32
N LEU A 32 11.52 -14.44 2.60
CA LEU A 32 11.13 -13.20 3.25
C LEU A 32 12.37 -12.51 3.79
N ASN A 33 12.75 -11.39 3.21
CA ASN A 33 13.96 -10.63 3.54
C ASN A 33 13.68 -9.24 4.13
N HIS A 34 12.41 -8.87 4.27
CA HIS A 34 11.98 -7.64 4.92
C HIS A 34 10.51 -7.71 5.32
N TRP A 35 10.12 -6.85 6.23
CA TRP A 35 8.74 -6.56 6.57
C TRP A 35 8.23 -5.33 5.79
N SER A 36 6.93 -5.24 5.59
CA SER A 36 6.25 -3.98 5.28
C SER A 36 5.24 -3.64 6.37
N PRO A 37 4.90 -2.35 6.58
CA PRO A 37 3.87 -1.97 7.55
C PRO A 37 2.54 -2.69 7.31
N THR A 38 2.16 -2.89 6.05
CA THR A 38 0.93 -3.61 5.67
C THR A 38 0.99 -5.09 6.06
N GLN A 39 2.13 -5.75 5.88
CA GLN A 39 2.32 -7.12 6.35
C GLN A 39 2.14 -7.18 7.87
N LEU A 40 2.78 -6.29 8.61
CA LEU A 40 2.73 -6.28 10.07
C LEU A 40 1.35 -5.93 10.64
N ASN A 41 0.52 -5.21 9.90
CA ASN A 41 -0.87 -4.93 10.29
C ASN A 41 -1.88 -5.99 9.85
N SER A 42 -1.50 -6.93 8.99
CA SER A 42 -2.43 -7.96 8.52
C SER A 42 -2.80 -8.93 9.65
N MET A 43 -4.00 -9.54 9.55
CA MET A 43 -4.40 -10.62 10.46
C MET A 43 -3.39 -11.75 10.41
N ILE A 44 -3.10 -12.34 11.57
CA ILE A 44 -2.08 -13.38 11.68
C ILE A 44 -2.39 -14.60 10.79
N CYS A 45 -3.64 -15.06 10.72
CA CYS A 45 -4.01 -16.20 9.89
C CYS A 45 -3.90 -15.90 8.39
N LEU A 46 -4.27 -14.69 7.94
CA LEU A 46 -4.11 -14.26 6.55
C LEU A 46 -2.62 -14.09 6.20
N TRP A 47 -1.84 -13.51 7.11
CA TRP A 47 -0.40 -13.40 6.95
C TRP A 47 0.24 -14.78 6.86
N ALA A 48 -0.09 -15.70 7.76
CA ALA A 48 0.45 -17.08 7.77
C ALA A 48 0.10 -17.80 6.46
N TYR A 49 -1.14 -17.74 6.02
CA TYR A 49 -1.53 -18.29 4.73
C TYR A 49 -0.67 -17.74 3.58
N LYS A 50 -0.52 -16.40 3.51
CA LYS A 50 0.25 -15.76 2.44
C LYS A 50 1.75 -16.08 2.49
N TYR A 51 2.37 -16.06 3.66
CA TYR A 51 3.83 -16.08 3.78
C TYR A 51 4.42 -17.39 4.27
N LEU A 52 3.63 -18.24 4.93
CA LEU A 52 4.08 -19.57 5.38
C LEU A 52 3.59 -20.68 4.47
N TYR A 53 2.46 -20.51 3.78
CA TYR A 53 1.88 -21.53 2.90
C TYR A 53 2.13 -21.26 1.43
N LEU A 54 1.82 -20.06 0.92
CA LEU A 54 1.98 -19.74 -0.50
C LEU A 54 3.45 -19.51 -0.88
N SER A 55 3.86 -20.02 -2.03
CA SER A 55 5.12 -19.68 -2.67
C SER A 55 5.19 -18.19 -3.04
N GLN A 56 6.37 -17.70 -3.38
CA GLN A 56 6.54 -16.31 -3.81
C GLN A 56 5.78 -16.02 -5.12
N GLU A 57 5.71 -16.99 -6.03
CA GLU A 57 4.97 -16.92 -7.29
C GLU A 57 3.47 -16.83 -7.02
N GLU A 58 2.90 -17.74 -6.24
CA GLU A 58 1.48 -17.72 -5.86
C GLU A 58 1.08 -16.43 -5.14
N ARG A 59 1.95 -15.87 -4.29
CA ARG A 59 1.69 -14.57 -3.66
C ARG A 59 1.57 -13.42 -4.67
N ARG A 60 2.32 -13.46 -5.76
CA ARG A 60 2.26 -12.44 -6.82
C ARG A 60 0.98 -12.52 -7.63
N ASP A 61 0.44 -13.74 -7.74
CA ASP A 61 -0.77 -14.03 -8.51
C ASP A 61 -2.05 -13.83 -7.70
N LEU A 62 -1.94 -13.48 -6.41
CA LEU A 62 -3.10 -13.15 -5.61
C LEU A 62 -3.92 -12.01 -6.23
N PRO A 63 -5.25 -12.15 -6.28
CA PRO A 63 -6.10 -11.20 -6.98
C PRO A 63 -5.98 -9.80 -6.35
N GLY A 64 -5.73 -8.82 -7.22
CA GLY A 64 -5.94 -7.41 -6.91
C GLY A 64 -7.43 -7.04 -7.00
N ASN A 65 -7.75 -5.79 -6.79
CA ASN A 65 -9.11 -5.28 -7.00
C ASN A 65 -9.06 -3.88 -7.64
N ALA A 66 -10.20 -3.46 -8.21
CA ALA A 66 -10.33 -2.19 -8.91
C ALA A 66 -9.90 -0.97 -8.09
N LYS A 67 -10.11 -1.00 -6.76
CA LYS A 67 -9.73 0.10 -5.86
C LYS A 67 -8.22 0.22 -5.71
N MET A 68 -7.53 -0.91 -5.57
CA MET A 68 -6.07 -0.94 -5.52
C MET A 68 -5.48 -0.41 -6.82
N PHE A 69 -6.02 -0.87 -7.95
CA PHE A 69 -5.57 -0.44 -9.27
C PHE A 69 -5.75 1.06 -9.49
N THR A 70 -6.94 1.62 -9.15
CA THR A 70 -7.20 3.07 -9.27
C THR A 70 -6.29 3.87 -8.34
N GLY A 71 -6.02 3.36 -7.13
CA GLY A 71 -5.04 3.97 -6.22
C GLY A 71 -3.64 4.03 -6.84
N THR A 72 -3.20 2.95 -7.48
CA THR A 72 -1.93 2.91 -8.22
C THR A 72 -1.90 3.94 -9.35
N CYS A 73 -2.98 4.07 -10.14
CA CYS A 73 -3.06 5.09 -11.18
C CYS A 73 -2.90 6.52 -10.63
N LEU A 74 -3.51 6.83 -9.49
CA LEU A 74 -3.36 8.13 -8.84
C LEU A 74 -1.94 8.35 -8.30
N GLY A 75 -1.29 7.30 -7.77
CA GLY A 75 0.12 7.35 -7.39
C GLY A 75 1.03 7.67 -8.57
N GLU A 76 0.80 7.06 -9.73
CA GLU A 76 1.55 7.38 -10.96
C GLU A 76 1.31 8.83 -11.42
N LEU A 77 0.09 9.34 -11.29
CA LEU A 77 -0.23 10.74 -11.57
C LEU A 77 0.44 11.71 -10.59
N LEU A 78 0.55 11.33 -9.32
CA LEU A 78 1.31 12.09 -8.31
C LEU A 78 2.77 12.24 -8.74
N LYS A 79 3.42 11.15 -9.12
CA LYS A 79 4.80 11.14 -9.61
C LYS A 79 4.97 12.02 -10.85
N LEU A 80 4.05 11.92 -11.80
CA LEU A 80 4.09 12.72 -13.03
C LEU A 80 3.97 14.21 -12.73
N THR A 81 3.20 14.59 -11.74
CA THR A 81 2.87 15.99 -11.43
C THR A 81 3.90 16.66 -10.54
N PHE A 82 4.38 15.96 -9.52
CA PHE A 82 5.19 16.51 -8.44
C PHE A 82 6.59 15.89 -8.36
N GLY A 83 6.84 14.79 -9.09
CA GLY A 83 8.12 14.13 -9.08
C GLY A 83 9.23 14.97 -9.72
N LYS A 84 10.44 14.80 -9.19
CA LYS A 84 11.68 15.46 -9.64
C LYS A 84 12.14 14.98 -11.02
N PHE A 85 11.70 13.81 -11.46
CA PHE A 85 12.19 13.13 -12.65
C PHE A 85 11.28 13.35 -13.85
N GLU A 86 11.87 13.33 -15.04
CA GLU A 86 11.14 13.17 -16.28
C GLU A 86 10.64 11.72 -16.39
N TRP A 87 9.34 11.57 -16.63
CA TRP A 87 8.68 10.26 -16.70
C TRP A 87 8.22 9.98 -18.13
N LYS A 88 8.49 8.79 -18.62
CA LYS A 88 8.01 8.31 -19.91
C LYS A 88 6.98 7.24 -19.70
N TYR A 89 5.81 7.45 -20.29
CA TYR A 89 4.79 6.41 -20.35
C TYR A 89 5.12 5.40 -21.46
N ILE A 90 5.13 4.13 -21.10
CA ILE A 90 5.22 3.03 -22.04
C ILE A 90 3.98 2.15 -21.85
N LYS A 91 3.15 2.03 -22.91
CA LYS A 91 1.92 1.23 -22.87
C LYS A 91 2.23 -0.19 -22.36
N GLY A 92 1.49 -0.63 -21.34
CA GLY A 92 1.67 -1.93 -20.67
C GLY A 92 2.85 -2.00 -19.67
N LYS A 93 3.62 -0.92 -19.49
CA LYS A 93 4.74 -0.86 -18.51
C LYS A 93 4.60 0.29 -17.52
N GLY A 94 3.59 1.17 -17.69
CA GLY A 94 3.43 2.35 -16.86
C GLY A 94 4.45 3.46 -17.13
N LEU A 95 4.64 4.34 -16.16
CA LEU A 95 5.60 5.44 -16.23
C LEU A 95 7.04 4.94 -16.00
N THR A 96 7.99 5.46 -16.78
CA THR A 96 9.42 5.24 -16.61
C THR A 96 10.14 6.58 -16.46
N LYS A 97 11.38 6.59 -15.93
CA LYS A 97 12.18 7.81 -15.67
C LYS A 97 12.69 8.56 -16.92
N GLU A 98 12.00 8.47 -18.04
CA GLU A 98 12.47 9.08 -19.30
C GLU A 98 11.42 9.98 -19.97
N SER A 99 10.35 10.34 -19.27
CA SER A 99 9.29 11.12 -19.89
C SER A 99 9.62 12.61 -19.95
N ILE A 100 9.18 13.25 -21.02
CA ILE A 100 9.33 14.66 -21.25
C ILE A 100 8.05 15.44 -20.82
N PRO A 101 8.16 16.73 -20.46
CA PRO A 101 7.02 17.55 -20.03
C PRO A 101 5.80 17.54 -20.99
N ALA A 102 6.04 17.30 -22.29
CA ALA A 102 4.96 17.18 -23.27
C ALA A 102 4.00 16.02 -23.00
N GLN A 103 4.48 14.91 -22.46
CA GLN A 103 3.63 13.75 -22.13
C GLN A 103 2.69 14.03 -20.96
N ARG A 104 3.09 14.87 -20.02
CA ARG A 104 2.21 15.33 -18.93
C ARG A 104 0.92 15.95 -19.48
N LYS A 105 1.02 16.84 -20.48
CA LYS A 105 -0.15 17.45 -21.12
C LYS A 105 -1.03 16.42 -21.83
N ILE A 106 -0.43 15.39 -22.42
CA ILE A 106 -1.16 14.30 -23.07
C ILE A 106 -1.96 13.51 -22.02
N PHE A 107 -1.37 13.18 -20.88
CA PHE A 107 -2.07 12.49 -19.81
C PHE A 107 -3.17 13.31 -19.17
N GLU A 108 -2.92 14.59 -18.92
CA GLU A 108 -3.94 15.51 -18.42
C GLU A 108 -5.14 15.56 -19.38
N LYS A 109 -4.90 15.61 -20.69
CA LYS A 109 -5.95 15.58 -21.69
C LYS A 109 -6.71 14.25 -21.74
N ILE A 110 -6.02 13.12 -21.61
CA ILE A 110 -6.65 11.78 -21.54
C ILE A 110 -7.56 11.71 -20.30
N LEU A 111 -7.11 12.22 -19.16
CA LEU A 111 -7.89 12.28 -17.93
C LEU A 111 -9.14 13.17 -18.06
N GLU A 112 -9.02 14.31 -18.70
CA GLU A 112 -10.15 15.22 -18.96
C GLU A 112 -11.22 14.58 -19.87
N GLN A 113 -10.80 13.72 -20.79
CA GLN A 113 -11.71 13.01 -21.69
C GLN A 113 -12.44 11.81 -21.03
N GLY A 114 -12.05 11.44 -19.80
CA GLY A 114 -12.76 10.42 -18.99
C GLY A 114 -12.75 8.99 -19.51
N THR A 115 -12.07 8.74 -20.63
CA THR A 115 -11.95 7.40 -21.22
C THR A 115 -10.53 6.88 -21.11
N ASP A 116 -10.39 5.58 -20.83
CA ASP A 116 -9.13 4.81 -20.89
C ASP A 116 -7.96 5.29 -20.02
N SER A 117 -8.21 6.21 -19.07
CA SER A 117 -7.17 6.81 -18.25
C SER A 117 -6.43 5.79 -17.36
N CYS A 118 -7.15 4.82 -16.79
CA CYS A 118 -6.51 3.74 -16.03
C CYS A 118 -5.76 2.79 -16.96
N ASP A 119 -6.31 2.44 -18.10
CA ASP A 119 -5.66 1.54 -19.08
C ASP A 119 -4.40 2.16 -19.67
N ALA A 120 -4.26 3.48 -19.63
CA ALA A 120 -3.05 4.16 -20.03
C ALA A 120 -1.85 3.83 -19.13
N PHE A 121 -2.06 3.54 -17.85
CA PHE A 121 -0.99 3.23 -16.90
C PHE A 121 -0.73 1.75 -16.74
N ASN A 122 -1.78 0.95 -16.81
CA ASN A 122 -1.67 -0.49 -16.66
C ASN A 122 -2.93 -1.17 -17.21
N SER A 123 -2.83 -2.44 -17.58
CA SER A 123 -3.99 -3.25 -17.91
C SER A 123 -4.55 -3.87 -16.63
N TYR A 124 -5.84 -3.70 -16.40
CA TYR A 124 -6.55 -4.34 -15.30
C TYR A 124 -7.64 -5.27 -15.84
N THR A 125 -7.67 -6.48 -15.32
CA THR A 125 -8.74 -7.44 -15.62
C THR A 125 -9.57 -7.63 -14.36
N PRO A 126 -10.84 -7.18 -14.37
CA PRO A 126 -11.75 -7.40 -13.23
C PRO A 126 -11.93 -8.89 -12.92
N VAL A 127 -11.99 -9.21 -11.63
CA VAL A 127 -12.12 -10.59 -11.14
C VAL A 127 -13.56 -11.11 -11.21
N ASP A 128 -14.54 -10.19 -11.15
CA ASP A 128 -15.98 -10.50 -11.26
C ASP A 128 -16.77 -9.28 -11.76
N GLU A 129 -18.07 -9.43 -11.96
CA GLU A 129 -18.95 -8.35 -12.44
C GLU A 129 -19.11 -7.20 -11.42
N GLU A 130 -18.98 -7.45 -10.12
CA GLU A 130 -19.00 -6.39 -9.11
C GLU A 130 -17.73 -5.55 -9.18
N ASP A 131 -16.58 -6.20 -9.26
CA ASP A 131 -15.29 -5.55 -9.40
C ASP A 131 -15.18 -4.76 -10.70
N LYS A 132 -15.70 -5.31 -11.81
CA LYS A 132 -15.83 -4.62 -13.09
C LYS A 132 -16.62 -3.32 -12.96
N LYS A 133 -17.75 -3.35 -12.28
CA LYS A 133 -18.57 -2.18 -12.06
C LYS A 133 -17.88 -1.13 -11.17
N VAL A 134 -17.19 -1.57 -10.12
CA VAL A 134 -16.35 -0.69 -9.30
C VAL A 134 -15.23 -0.08 -10.11
N TYR A 135 -14.60 -0.85 -11.00
CA TYR A 135 -13.57 -0.38 -11.91
C TYR A 135 -14.07 0.72 -12.85
N GLU A 136 -15.20 0.48 -13.53
CA GLU A 136 -15.81 1.45 -14.45
C GLU A 136 -16.14 2.78 -13.74
N ILE A 137 -16.74 2.71 -12.54
CA ILE A 137 -17.08 3.89 -11.75
C ILE A 137 -15.83 4.64 -11.29
N SER A 138 -14.82 3.91 -10.81
CA SER A 138 -13.57 4.51 -10.33
C SER A 138 -12.78 5.16 -11.46
N ARG A 139 -12.78 4.52 -12.63
CA ARG A 139 -12.18 5.04 -13.85
C ARG A 139 -12.86 6.34 -14.32
N ALA A 140 -14.18 6.38 -14.33
CA ALA A 140 -14.93 7.59 -14.65
C ALA A 140 -14.65 8.75 -13.68
N GLY A 141 -14.35 8.45 -12.41
CA GLY A 141 -14.00 9.42 -11.38
C GLY A 141 -12.53 9.84 -11.35
N LEU A 142 -11.65 9.24 -12.16
CA LEU A 142 -10.20 9.43 -12.02
C LEU A 142 -9.74 10.88 -12.28
N ALA A 143 -10.29 11.54 -13.30
CA ALA A 143 -9.97 12.94 -13.61
C ALA A 143 -10.30 13.88 -12.43
N LYS A 144 -11.47 13.66 -11.81
CA LYS A 144 -11.91 14.40 -10.64
C LYS A 144 -11.03 14.13 -9.43
N SER A 145 -10.70 12.85 -9.19
CA SER A 145 -9.76 12.43 -8.14
C SER A 145 -8.39 13.09 -8.33
N TYR A 146 -7.90 13.16 -9.55
CA TYR A 146 -6.62 13.82 -9.86
C TYR A 146 -6.67 15.34 -9.60
N GLN A 147 -7.78 16.00 -9.91
CA GLN A 147 -7.95 17.42 -9.58
C GLN A 147 -7.97 17.63 -8.06
N THR A 148 -8.72 16.80 -7.33
CA THR A 148 -8.75 16.82 -5.85
C THR A 148 -7.34 16.60 -5.26
N LEU A 149 -6.56 15.70 -5.82
CA LEU A 149 -5.16 15.48 -5.44
C LEU A 149 -4.30 16.73 -5.65
N LYS A 150 -4.42 17.38 -6.81
CA LYS A 150 -3.69 18.63 -7.09
C LYS A 150 -4.03 19.75 -6.09
N ASP A 151 -5.30 19.87 -5.73
CA ASP A 151 -5.74 20.89 -4.78
C ASP A 151 -5.23 20.59 -3.36
N ALA A 152 -5.28 19.33 -2.92
CA ALA A 152 -4.70 18.92 -1.66
C ALA A 152 -3.19 19.18 -1.60
N MET A 153 -2.46 18.87 -2.64
CA MET A 153 -1.00 19.09 -2.68
C MET A 153 -0.63 20.57 -2.72
N LYS A 154 -1.47 21.43 -3.31
CA LYS A 154 -1.32 22.90 -3.21
C LYS A 154 -1.47 23.38 -1.76
N GLU A 155 -2.43 22.82 -1.03
CA GLU A 155 -2.65 23.17 0.39
C GLU A 155 -1.50 22.69 1.27
N ILE A 156 -0.96 21.49 1.04
CA ILE A 156 0.23 20.97 1.75
C ILE A 156 1.45 21.86 1.50
N ALA A 157 1.54 22.47 0.30
CA ALA A 157 2.56 23.46 -0.06
C ALA A 157 4.00 22.99 0.20
N LEU A 158 4.36 21.77 -0.23
CA LEU A 158 5.75 21.32 -0.18
C LEU A 158 6.63 22.29 -0.97
N THR A 159 7.55 22.95 -0.28
CA THR A 159 8.47 23.94 -0.86
C THR A 159 9.80 23.28 -1.24
N GLY A 160 10.42 23.77 -2.31
CA GLY A 160 11.71 23.24 -2.78
C GLY A 160 11.58 21.99 -3.66
N GLU A 161 12.68 21.27 -3.78
CA GLU A 161 12.72 20.03 -4.56
C GLU A 161 11.92 18.91 -3.88
N THR A 162 11.12 18.19 -4.66
CA THR A 162 10.37 17.03 -4.21
C THR A 162 10.88 15.74 -4.83
N GLU A 163 10.83 14.66 -4.08
CA GLU A 163 11.13 13.30 -4.53
C GLU A 163 9.89 12.41 -4.29
N CYS A 164 9.61 11.53 -5.26
CA CYS A 164 8.52 10.57 -5.15
C CYS A 164 9.05 9.14 -5.06
N GLU A 165 8.34 8.30 -4.29
CA GLU A 165 8.63 6.87 -4.18
C GLU A 165 10.05 6.57 -3.69
N ARG A 166 10.58 7.40 -2.78
CA ARG A 166 11.86 7.09 -2.16
C ARG A 166 11.74 5.85 -1.29
N SER A 167 12.55 4.84 -1.60
CA SER A 167 12.64 3.63 -0.80
C SER A 167 13.33 3.89 0.53
N ILE A 168 12.79 3.32 1.59
CA ILE A 168 13.36 3.40 2.94
C ILE A 168 13.45 2.03 3.56
N ALA A 169 14.40 1.88 4.48
CA ALA A 169 14.50 0.74 5.38
C ALA A 169 14.69 1.24 6.82
N LEU A 170 14.03 0.57 7.76
CA LEU A 170 14.07 0.87 9.17
C LEU A 170 14.32 -0.40 9.97
N ASN A 171 15.40 -0.41 10.76
CA ASN A 171 15.66 -1.51 11.68
C ASN A 171 14.74 -1.42 12.89
N LEU A 172 14.11 -2.50 13.21
CA LEU A 172 13.37 -2.69 14.45
C LEU A 172 14.32 -3.14 15.56
N LYS A 173 13.93 -2.91 16.81
CA LYS A 173 14.82 -3.19 17.95
C LYS A 173 15.01 -4.69 18.20
N ASN A 174 13.94 -5.46 18.06
CA ASN A 174 13.90 -6.88 18.46
C ASN A 174 13.67 -7.83 17.27
N ALA A 175 13.25 -7.31 16.11
CA ALA A 175 13.09 -8.12 14.90
C ALA A 175 14.41 -8.24 14.14
N VAL A 176 14.61 -9.37 13.48
CA VAL A 176 15.79 -9.66 12.65
C VAL A 176 15.72 -8.90 11.32
N LEU A 177 14.52 -8.89 10.70
CA LEU A 177 14.35 -8.26 9.40
C LEU A 177 13.97 -6.78 9.52
N PRO A 178 14.48 -5.92 8.61
CA PRO A 178 14.09 -4.52 8.55
C PRO A 178 12.64 -4.37 8.08
N VAL A 179 12.01 -3.26 8.44
CA VAL A 179 10.78 -2.81 7.79
C VAL A 179 11.15 -1.90 6.62
N THR A 180 10.63 -2.21 5.44
CA THR A 180 10.82 -1.39 4.25
C THR A 180 9.52 -0.75 3.79
N GLY A 181 9.64 0.36 3.09
CA GLY A 181 8.51 1.06 2.49
C GLY A 181 8.98 2.05 1.43
N ARG A 182 8.00 2.73 0.85
CA ARG A 182 8.25 3.81 -0.11
C ARG A 182 7.42 5.01 0.27
N ILE A 183 8.07 6.14 0.43
CA ILE A 183 7.42 7.42 0.72
C ILE A 183 6.82 7.94 -0.58
N ASP A 184 5.50 8.22 -0.59
CA ASP A 184 4.81 8.62 -1.81
C ASP A 184 5.37 9.92 -2.39
N ILE A 185 5.58 10.94 -1.55
CA ILE A 185 6.26 12.18 -1.92
C ILE A 185 6.88 12.84 -0.69
N GLU A 186 8.04 13.43 -0.85
CA GLU A 186 8.73 14.17 0.21
C GLU A 186 9.59 15.33 -0.32
N ASN A 187 9.99 16.20 0.59
CA ASN A 187 11.07 17.16 0.41
C ASN A 187 12.05 17.09 1.61
N GLU A 188 12.89 18.07 1.78
CA GLU A 188 13.84 18.12 2.90
C GLU A 188 13.14 18.21 4.27
N ASN A 189 11.97 18.84 4.38
CA ASN A 189 11.31 19.20 5.64
C ASN A 189 10.08 18.35 5.98
N ALA A 190 9.49 17.70 5.00
CA ALA A 190 8.22 16.98 5.17
C ALA A 190 8.09 15.79 4.23
N PHE A 191 7.20 14.86 4.58
CA PHE A 191 6.73 13.83 3.68
C PHE A 191 5.21 13.69 3.73
N VAL A 192 4.64 13.14 2.66
CA VAL A 192 3.22 12.87 2.54
C VAL A 192 3.01 11.39 2.25
N GLU A 193 2.19 10.75 3.06
CA GLU A 193 1.59 9.46 2.78
C GLU A 193 0.19 9.69 2.19
N PHE A 194 -0.09 9.10 1.06
CA PHE A 194 -1.29 9.34 0.27
C PHE A 194 -2.24 8.15 0.29
N LYS A 195 -3.50 8.38 0.66
CA LYS A 195 -4.53 7.35 0.73
C LYS A 195 -5.81 7.74 0.02
N THR A 196 -6.29 6.86 -0.85
CA THR A 196 -7.55 7.04 -1.59
C THR A 196 -8.68 6.23 -1.00
N LYS A 197 -9.87 6.81 -0.99
CA LYS A 197 -11.12 6.14 -0.65
C LYS A 197 -12.02 6.11 -1.88
N HIS A 198 -12.30 4.91 -2.35
CA HIS A 198 -13.10 4.67 -3.55
C HIS A 198 -14.57 4.45 -3.21
N ARG A 199 -15.45 4.61 -4.21
CA ARG A 199 -16.86 4.32 -4.07
C ARG A 199 -17.08 2.90 -3.56
N LYS A 200 -18.05 2.76 -2.67
CA LYS A 200 -18.48 1.46 -2.11
C LYS A 200 -19.93 1.19 -2.48
N LYS A 201 -20.25 -0.08 -2.70
CA LYS A 201 -21.60 -0.55 -2.93
C LYS A 201 -22.44 -0.32 -1.67
N ASN A 202 -23.58 0.28 -1.83
CA ASN A 202 -24.58 0.42 -0.78
C ASN A 202 -25.40 -0.89 -0.65
N ARG A 203 -26.18 -1.01 0.41
CA ARG A 203 -27.15 -2.09 0.51
C ARG A 203 -28.10 -2.02 -0.69
N PRO A 204 -28.47 -3.17 -1.29
CA PRO A 204 -29.42 -3.19 -2.38
C PRO A 204 -30.74 -2.52 -1.96
N LYS A 205 -31.35 -1.79 -2.88
CA LYS A 205 -32.70 -1.27 -2.70
C LYS A 205 -33.71 -2.42 -2.73
N LYS A 206 -34.97 -2.14 -2.38
CA LYS A 206 -36.06 -3.12 -2.38
C LYS A 206 -36.29 -3.76 -3.76
N ASP A 207 -35.99 -3.06 -4.83
CA ASP A 207 -36.05 -3.52 -6.23
C ASP A 207 -34.82 -4.32 -6.67
N GLY A 208 -33.90 -4.64 -5.76
CA GLY A 208 -32.63 -5.35 -6.05
C GLY A 208 -31.54 -4.50 -6.66
N THR A 209 -31.78 -3.23 -6.99
CA THR A 209 -30.77 -2.36 -7.58
C THR A 209 -29.73 -1.94 -6.53
N SER A 210 -28.46 -1.94 -6.94
CA SER A 210 -27.36 -1.46 -6.11
C SER A 210 -26.92 -0.06 -6.55
N THR A 211 -26.67 0.81 -5.57
CA THR A 211 -26.06 2.12 -5.80
C THR A 211 -24.67 2.16 -5.19
N TYR A 212 -23.85 3.11 -5.62
CA TYR A 212 -22.49 3.31 -5.13
C TYR A 212 -22.38 4.71 -4.56
N SER A 213 -21.76 4.84 -3.39
CA SER A 213 -21.55 6.14 -2.74
C SER A 213 -20.08 6.34 -2.40
N LEU A 214 -19.64 7.58 -2.40
CA LEU A 214 -18.34 7.97 -1.88
C LEU A 214 -18.34 7.81 -0.36
N PRO A 215 -17.28 7.23 0.20
CA PRO A 215 -17.05 7.29 1.64
C PRO A 215 -16.90 8.74 2.08
N ASN A 216 -17.52 9.09 3.20
CA ASN A 216 -17.32 10.40 3.80
C ASN A 216 -15.86 10.50 4.31
N ILE A 217 -15.14 11.52 3.87
CA ILE A 217 -13.84 11.87 4.42
C ILE A 217 -14.08 12.76 5.62
N LYS A 218 -14.15 12.15 6.80
CA LYS A 218 -14.43 12.87 8.04
C LYS A 218 -13.29 13.80 8.42
N LYS A 219 -13.63 14.91 9.08
CA LYS A 219 -12.65 15.88 9.60
C LYS A 219 -11.77 15.30 10.71
N GLY A 220 -12.20 14.25 11.41
CA GLY A 220 -11.39 13.54 12.39
C GLY A 220 -10.83 12.25 11.78
N TYR A 221 -9.58 11.95 12.06
CA TYR A 221 -8.98 10.66 11.70
C TYR A 221 -9.65 9.57 12.55
N MET A 222 -10.21 8.57 11.90
CA MET A 222 -10.85 7.44 12.56
C MET A 222 -10.01 6.16 12.40
N GLY A 223 -8.78 6.23 12.95
CA GLY A 223 -8.01 5.06 13.32
C GLY A 223 -7.87 3.93 12.29
N TRP A 224 -7.36 4.19 11.09
CA TRP A 224 -6.84 3.10 10.26
C TRP A 224 -5.37 2.87 10.64
N SER A 225 -5.15 1.91 11.52
CA SER A 225 -3.82 1.62 12.07
C SER A 225 -2.76 1.34 10.98
N ASP A 226 -3.16 0.78 9.83
CA ASP A 226 -2.27 0.51 8.70
C ASP A 226 -1.66 1.79 8.10
N HIS A 227 -2.42 2.87 7.99
CA HIS A 227 -1.90 4.16 7.52
C HIS A 227 -0.91 4.76 8.50
N ILE A 228 -1.23 4.71 9.80
CA ILE A 228 -0.35 5.25 10.84
C ILE A 228 0.94 4.43 10.96
N LEU A 229 0.87 3.11 10.81
CA LEU A 229 2.06 2.26 10.78
C LEU A 229 3.01 2.62 9.64
N GLN A 230 2.48 2.97 8.46
CA GLN A 230 3.29 3.45 7.34
C GLN A 230 3.94 4.81 7.68
N VAL A 231 3.14 5.76 8.19
CA VAL A 231 3.66 7.07 8.60
C VAL A 231 4.72 6.93 9.70
N ALA A 232 4.51 6.06 10.70
CA ALA A 232 5.49 5.80 11.76
C ALA A 232 6.81 5.26 11.16
N THR A 233 6.73 4.28 10.25
CA THR A 233 7.91 3.75 9.57
C THR A 233 8.70 4.85 8.87
N TYR A 234 8.02 5.72 8.11
CA TYR A 234 8.67 6.79 7.35
C TYR A 234 9.26 7.86 8.26
N TYR A 235 8.54 8.24 9.32
CA TYR A 235 8.99 9.22 10.29
C TYR A 235 10.31 8.82 10.96
N PHE A 236 10.40 7.58 11.43
CA PHE A 236 11.62 7.07 12.06
C PHE A 236 12.74 6.77 11.03
N ALA A 237 12.41 6.31 9.83
CA ALA A 237 13.39 6.16 8.75
C ALA A 237 13.97 7.50 8.27
N CYS A 238 13.24 8.61 8.47
CA CYS A 238 13.73 9.98 8.26
C CYS A 238 14.42 10.57 9.51
N ASN A 239 14.75 9.75 10.52
CA ASN A 239 15.36 10.17 11.78
C ASN A 239 14.57 11.27 12.51
N GLU A 240 13.26 11.23 12.45
CA GLU A 240 12.34 12.17 13.12
C GLU A 240 12.48 13.63 12.65
N LYS A 241 13.12 13.86 11.50
CA LYS A 241 13.43 15.22 11.02
C LYS A 241 12.37 15.80 10.09
N LYS A 242 11.54 14.95 9.48
CA LYS A 242 10.54 15.39 8.51
C LYS A 242 9.16 15.40 9.12
N LYS A 243 8.42 16.48 8.89
CA LYS A 243 7.02 16.60 9.32
C LYS A 243 6.14 15.61 8.54
N PRO A 244 5.40 14.72 9.21
CA PRO A 244 4.51 13.79 8.55
C PRO A 244 3.21 14.47 8.13
N HIS A 245 2.75 14.18 6.91
CA HIS A 245 1.41 14.48 6.44
C HIS A 245 0.76 13.17 5.98
N LEU A 246 -0.45 12.92 6.45
CA LEU A 246 -1.31 11.86 5.93
C LEU A 246 -2.45 12.50 5.13
N LEU A 247 -2.38 12.38 3.82
CA LEU A 247 -3.43 12.85 2.91
C LEU A 247 -4.43 11.72 2.67
N VAL A 248 -5.66 11.89 3.12
CA VAL A 248 -6.76 10.97 2.84
C VAL A 248 -7.79 11.67 1.96
N MET A 249 -8.09 11.09 0.80
CA MET A 249 -8.99 11.70 -0.16
C MET A 249 -9.95 10.70 -0.82
N ASN A 250 -10.98 11.25 -1.44
CA ASN A 250 -11.81 10.58 -2.44
C ASN A 250 -11.88 11.46 -3.70
N GLU A 251 -12.76 11.16 -4.63
CA GLU A 251 -12.87 11.93 -5.89
C GLU A 251 -13.41 13.36 -5.71
N GLU A 252 -13.91 13.74 -4.53
CA GLU A 252 -14.56 15.03 -4.30
C GLU A 252 -13.95 15.83 -3.15
N ASN A 253 -13.40 15.14 -2.17
CA ASN A 253 -12.97 15.75 -0.92
C ASN A 253 -11.66 15.15 -0.44
N TYR A 254 -10.93 15.92 0.37
CA TYR A 254 -9.73 15.46 1.06
C TYR A 254 -9.63 16.01 2.47
N ASN A 255 -8.80 15.36 3.29
CA ASN A 255 -8.32 15.87 4.56
C ASN A 255 -6.82 15.63 4.66
N ILE A 256 -6.13 16.63 5.19
CA ILE A 256 -4.70 16.59 5.48
C ILE A 256 -4.56 16.49 7.00
N PHE A 257 -4.00 15.37 7.43
CA PHE A 257 -3.70 15.12 8.83
C PHE A 257 -2.21 15.37 9.08
N THR A 258 -1.94 16.09 10.16
CA THR A 258 -0.59 16.46 10.61
C THR A 258 -0.53 16.33 12.14
N PRO A 259 0.63 16.38 12.78
CA PRO A 259 0.73 16.32 14.24
C PRO A 259 -0.10 17.39 14.98
N GLU A 260 -0.41 18.51 14.32
CA GLU A 260 -1.18 19.61 14.91
C GLU A 260 -2.68 19.31 14.98
N ASN A 261 -3.21 18.46 14.12
CA ASN A 261 -4.65 18.17 14.03
C ASN A 261 -5.00 16.68 14.16
N CYS A 262 -4.00 15.81 14.38
CA CYS A 262 -4.17 14.37 14.54
C CYS A 262 -3.19 13.83 15.58
N ASP A 263 -3.70 13.43 16.73
CA ASP A 263 -2.88 12.93 17.83
C ASP A 263 -2.08 11.69 17.47
N ASP A 264 -2.63 10.80 16.62
CA ASP A 264 -1.92 9.59 16.16
C ASP A 264 -0.62 9.90 15.39
N LEU A 265 -0.49 11.11 14.84
CA LEU A 265 0.71 11.55 14.11
C LEU A 265 1.73 12.27 14.99
N LYS A 266 1.44 12.47 16.27
CA LYS A 266 2.42 13.03 17.21
C LYS A 266 3.58 12.07 17.45
N PRO A 267 4.82 12.56 17.63
CA PRO A 267 6.01 11.73 17.79
C PRO A 267 5.87 10.62 18.83
N GLU A 268 5.29 10.95 19.99
CA GLU A 268 5.06 10.00 21.08
C GLU A 268 4.13 8.84 20.68
N ASN A 269 3.08 9.11 19.90
CA ASN A 269 2.16 8.11 19.42
C ASN A 269 2.75 7.29 18.26
N LEU A 270 3.47 7.93 17.32
CA LEU A 270 4.21 7.21 16.28
C LEU A 270 5.22 6.21 16.87
N LYS A 271 5.86 6.56 18.01
CA LYS A 271 6.75 5.66 18.74
C LYS A 271 6.01 4.43 19.32
N LEU A 272 4.77 4.59 19.77
CA LEU A 272 3.95 3.45 20.21
C LEU A 272 3.61 2.53 19.04
N TYR A 273 3.27 3.10 17.87
CA TYR A 273 3.02 2.32 16.66
C TYR A 273 4.28 1.57 16.19
N LEU A 274 5.46 2.20 16.25
CA LEU A 274 6.72 1.52 15.96
C LEU A 274 6.97 0.36 16.92
N SER A 275 6.76 0.54 18.21
CA SER A 275 6.91 -0.50 19.23
C SER A 275 5.93 -1.67 19.02
N LYS A 276 4.71 -1.37 18.55
CA LYS A 276 3.73 -2.40 18.15
C LYS A 276 4.24 -3.20 16.95
N MET A 277 4.77 -2.53 15.92
CA MET A 277 5.33 -3.22 14.75
C MET A 277 6.50 -4.13 15.13
N ASP A 278 7.41 -3.64 15.96
CA ASP A 278 8.57 -4.40 16.44
C ASP A 278 8.14 -5.70 17.14
N ARG A 279 7.15 -5.62 18.05
CA ARG A 279 6.59 -6.80 18.71
C ARG A 279 5.93 -7.77 17.74
N VAL A 280 5.10 -7.27 16.81
CA VAL A 280 4.43 -8.13 15.82
C VAL A 280 5.43 -8.78 14.89
N ALA A 281 6.47 -8.08 14.47
CA ALA A 281 7.54 -8.65 13.64
C ALA A 281 8.25 -9.78 14.39
N GLN A 282 8.67 -9.54 15.63
CA GLN A 282 9.30 -10.54 16.48
C GLN A 282 8.43 -11.79 16.68
N GLU A 283 7.13 -11.60 17.01
CA GLU A 283 6.19 -12.72 17.16
C GLU A 283 6.11 -13.58 15.88
N ARG A 284 6.08 -12.95 14.71
CA ARG A 284 6.04 -13.66 13.43
C ARG A 284 7.35 -14.35 13.08
N GLU A 285 8.48 -13.75 13.38
CA GLU A 285 9.79 -14.36 13.22
C GLU A 285 9.94 -15.61 14.11
N LEU A 286 9.45 -15.56 15.34
CA LEU A 286 9.41 -16.73 16.22
C LEU A 286 8.51 -17.85 15.70
N ILE A 287 7.39 -17.53 15.05
CA ILE A 287 6.54 -18.54 14.39
C ILE A 287 7.29 -19.15 13.21
N MET A 288 7.92 -18.35 12.38
CA MET A 288 8.72 -18.83 11.23
C MET A 288 9.88 -19.73 11.68
N GLU A 289 10.56 -19.35 12.74
CA GLU A 289 11.67 -20.14 13.32
C GLU A 289 11.19 -21.49 13.85
N ARG A 290 10.12 -21.51 14.65
CA ARG A 290 9.57 -22.75 15.25
C ARG A 290 9.07 -23.75 14.22
N HIS A 291 8.48 -23.25 13.14
CA HIS A 291 7.83 -24.09 12.14
C HIS A 291 8.64 -24.29 10.86
N ALA A 292 9.75 -23.62 10.68
CA ALA A 292 10.75 -23.71 9.60
C ALA A 292 10.39 -24.65 8.42
N GLY A 293 9.48 -24.23 7.54
CA GLY A 293 9.03 -25.00 6.37
C GLY A 293 8.01 -26.11 6.65
N LYS A 294 7.54 -26.27 7.89
CA LYS A 294 6.48 -27.21 8.26
C LYS A 294 5.14 -26.51 8.35
N SER A 295 4.05 -27.20 8.04
CA SER A 295 2.67 -26.66 8.15
C SER A 295 2.08 -26.76 9.56
N THR A 296 2.86 -27.14 10.57
CA THR A 296 2.42 -27.26 11.97
C THR A 296 1.99 -25.93 12.61
N TRP A 297 2.33 -24.77 12.00
CA TRP A 297 1.83 -23.46 12.41
C TRP A 297 0.29 -23.36 12.34
N VAL A 298 -0.37 -24.20 11.55
CA VAL A 298 -1.84 -24.29 11.46
C VAL A 298 -2.47 -24.63 12.81
N GLU A 299 -1.81 -25.41 13.63
CA GLU A 299 -2.26 -25.80 14.98
C GLU A 299 -2.10 -24.65 15.99
N GLU A 300 -1.14 -23.76 15.76
CA GLU A 300 -0.87 -22.60 16.64
C GLU A 300 -1.73 -21.38 16.32
N ILE A 301 -2.09 -21.19 15.04
CA ILE A 301 -2.78 -19.99 14.56
C ILE A 301 -4.27 -20.28 14.35
N SER A 302 -5.12 -19.66 15.19
CA SER A 302 -6.57 -19.74 15.01
C SER A 302 -7.02 -18.88 13.81
N PRO A 303 -7.78 -19.45 12.86
CA PRO A 303 -8.25 -18.70 11.71
C PRO A 303 -9.50 -17.86 12.03
N ASP A 304 -9.58 -16.66 11.44
CA ASP A 304 -10.80 -15.86 11.37
C ASP A 304 -11.17 -15.64 9.90
N PHE A 305 -11.99 -16.52 9.34
CA PHE A 305 -12.44 -16.43 7.96
C PHE A 305 -13.62 -15.46 7.77
N THR A 306 -14.14 -14.83 8.84
CA THR A 306 -15.23 -13.85 8.74
C THR A 306 -14.74 -12.48 8.29
N HIS A 307 -13.43 -12.22 8.42
CA HIS A 307 -12.84 -10.96 8.10
C HIS A 307 -12.92 -10.66 6.60
N PHE A 308 -13.19 -9.40 6.26
CA PHE A 308 -13.46 -8.98 4.88
C PHE A 308 -12.30 -9.20 3.90
N PHE A 309 -11.06 -9.30 4.35
CA PHE A 309 -9.92 -9.61 3.50
C PHE A 309 -10.00 -10.97 2.82
N TRP A 310 -10.65 -11.94 3.45
CA TRP A 310 -10.85 -13.26 2.86
C TRP A 310 -11.85 -13.23 1.69
N LYS A 311 -12.81 -12.30 1.71
CA LYS A 311 -13.82 -12.18 0.64
C LYS A 311 -13.23 -11.89 -0.74
N GLY A 312 -12.08 -11.21 -0.79
CA GLY A 312 -11.39 -10.89 -2.03
C GLY A 312 -10.37 -11.96 -2.48
N MET A 313 -10.27 -13.07 -1.77
CA MET A 313 -9.26 -14.10 -2.03
C MET A 313 -9.72 -15.21 -3.00
N GLY A 314 -10.98 -15.17 -3.47
CA GLY A 314 -11.50 -16.16 -4.41
C GLY A 314 -11.34 -17.59 -3.91
N GLU A 315 -10.84 -18.49 -4.75
CA GLU A 315 -10.56 -19.90 -4.42
C GLU A 315 -9.57 -20.11 -3.28
N HIS A 316 -8.70 -19.12 -3.01
CA HIS A 316 -7.76 -19.20 -1.89
C HIS A 316 -8.45 -19.25 -0.53
N LEU A 317 -9.67 -18.75 -0.39
CA LEU A 317 -10.46 -18.88 0.83
C LEU A 317 -10.79 -20.35 1.12
N ASP A 318 -11.20 -21.11 0.11
CA ASP A 318 -11.55 -22.52 0.25
C ASP A 318 -10.29 -23.38 0.49
N ILE A 319 -9.20 -23.07 -0.17
CA ILE A 319 -7.89 -23.69 0.08
C ILE A 319 -7.47 -23.44 1.53
N ALA A 320 -7.57 -22.20 2.00
CA ALA A 320 -7.23 -21.87 3.38
C ALA A 320 -8.12 -22.60 4.39
N LYS A 321 -9.43 -22.66 4.19
CA LYS A 321 -10.33 -23.42 5.08
C LYS A 321 -9.93 -24.89 5.17
N LYS A 322 -9.66 -25.53 4.04
CA LYS A 322 -9.19 -26.93 4.00
C LYS A 322 -7.86 -27.10 4.75
N LEU A 323 -6.93 -26.15 4.63
CA LEU A 323 -5.66 -26.17 5.34
C LEU A 323 -5.84 -26.19 6.86
N TRP A 324 -6.85 -25.48 7.39
CA TRP A 324 -7.23 -25.50 8.80
C TRP A 324 -8.24 -26.60 9.18
N GLY A 325 -8.49 -27.57 8.27
CA GLY A 325 -9.42 -28.68 8.52
C GLY A 325 -10.91 -28.28 8.60
N LEU A 326 -11.26 -27.13 8.03
CA LEU A 326 -12.63 -26.61 7.97
C LEU A 326 -13.20 -26.88 6.57
N ASN A 327 -14.30 -27.62 6.49
CA ASN A 327 -15.02 -27.95 5.26
C ASN A 327 -16.03 -26.84 4.88
#